data_ede8fe44e50fc3d9d40776370645c265
#
_entry.id   ede8fe44e50fc3d9d40776370645c265
#
_cell.length_a   1.000
_cell.length_b   1.000
_cell.length_c   1.000
_cell.angle_alpha   90.00
_cell.angle_beta   90.00
_cell.angle_gamma   90.00
#
_symmetry.space_group_name_H-M   'P 1'
#
loop_
_entity.id
_entity.type
_entity.pdbx_description
1 polymer ?
#
loop_
_entity_poly.entity_id
_entity_poly.type
_entity_poly.pdbx_seq_one_letter_code
_entity_poly.pdbx_strand_id
1 'polypeptide(L)'
;KMNISMTKTTHPGKLPPADRLGFGSVFTDHMFLMNYTDREGWHNARIVPFGPISISPAASVLHYGTEVFEGLKAYRRPDGAVQLLLLPGQHLLALGDR
;
A
#
# COMPACT_ATOMS: atom_id res chain seq x y z
N LYS A 1 -13.37 -10.21 -11.36
CA LYS A 1 -12.14 -10.53 -10.63
C LYS A 1 -10.99 -9.69 -11.16
N MET A 2 -10.30 -8.99 -10.28
CA MET A 2 -9.16 -8.14 -10.64
C MET A 2 -7.88 -8.96 -10.71
N ASN A 3 -7.11 -8.76 -11.77
CA ASN A 3 -5.79 -9.35 -11.89
C ASN A 3 -4.75 -8.39 -11.34
N ILE A 4 -3.88 -8.89 -10.48
CA ILE A 4 -2.78 -8.12 -9.90
C ILE A 4 -1.47 -8.69 -10.42
N SER A 5 -0.74 -7.90 -11.19
CA SER A 5 0.59 -8.30 -11.61
C SER A 5 1.60 -8.06 -10.48
N MET A 6 2.70 -8.81 -10.49
CA MET A 6 3.73 -8.68 -9.45
C MET A 6 5.10 -8.67 -10.09
N THR A 7 5.91 -7.67 -9.74
CA THR A 7 7.33 -7.60 -10.08
C THR A 7 8.10 -7.54 -8.77
N LYS A 8 8.85 -8.58 -8.47
CA LYS A 8 9.63 -8.63 -7.22
C LYS A 8 10.92 -7.84 -7.36
N THR A 9 11.32 -7.20 -6.26
CA THR A 9 12.62 -6.54 -6.20
C THR A 9 13.76 -7.56 -6.34
N THR A 10 14.84 -7.14 -7.00
CA THR A 10 16.07 -7.93 -7.09
C THR A 10 17.02 -7.67 -5.92
N HIS A 11 16.70 -6.69 -5.07
CA HIS A 11 17.52 -6.30 -3.93
C HIS A 11 16.67 -6.25 -2.67
N PRO A 12 16.19 -7.42 -2.16
CA PRO A 12 15.34 -7.42 -0.97
C PRO A 12 16.09 -6.88 0.24
N GLY A 13 15.43 -6.05 1.02
CA GLY A 13 15.94 -5.53 2.26
C GLY A 13 15.82 -6.57 3.37
N LYS A 14 16.46 -6.28 4.49
CA LYS A 14 16.42 -7.11 5.67
C LYS A 14 15.32 -6.61 6.60
N LEU A 15 14.41 -7.49 7.01
CA LEU A 15 13.36 -7.12 7.94
C LEU A 15 13.99 -6.80 9.30
N PRO A 16 13.80 -5.58 9.83
CA PRO A 16 14.32 -5.25 11.15
C PRO A 16 13.54 -5.98 12.25
N PRO A 17 14.13 -6.09 13.48
CA PRO A 17 13.40 -6.65 14.61
C PRO A 17 12.09 -5.89 14.85
N ALA A 18 11.07 -6.61 15.33
CA ALA A 18 9.73 -6.05 15.51
C ALA A 18 9.71 -4.83 16.45
N ASP A 19 10.62 -4.78 17.43
CA ASP A 19 10.73 -3.67 18.38
C ASP A 19 11.47 -2.45 17.82
N ARG A 20 12.00 -2.53 16.59
CA ARG A 20 12.76 -1.46 15.95
C ARG A 20 12.11 -0.94 14.68
N LEU A 21 10.85 -1.25 14.46
CA LEU A 21 10.14 -0.78 13.26
C LEU A 21 9.89 0.72 13.27
N GLY A 22 9.69 1.32 14.44
CA GLY A 22 9.44 2.74 14.55
C GLY A 22 8.12 3.15 13.90
N PHE A 23 8.03 4.43 13.57
CA PHE A 23 6.87 4.99 12.89
C PHE A 23 7.33 5.82 11.69
N GLY A 24 6.96 5.36 10.48
CA GLY A 24 7.24 6.11 9.26
C GLY A 24 8.70 6.13 8.81
N SER A 25 9.55 5.30 9.41
CA SER A 25 10.99 5.28 9.09
C SER A 25 11.45 4.01 8.39
N VAL A 26 10.68 2.93 8.47
CA VAL A 26 10.99 1.67 7.81
C VAL A 26 9.90 1.37 6.79
N PHE A 27 10.30 1.10 5.56
CA PHE A 27 9.39 0.87 4.45
C PHE A 27 9.56 -0.55 3.91
N THR A 28 8.49 -1.06 3.31
CA THR A 28 8.49 -2.39 2.69
C THR A 28 9.29 -2.40 1.40
N ASP A 29 9.69 -3.59 0.98
CA ASP A 29 10.42 -3.77 -0.29
C ASP A 29 9.53 -3.51 -1.51
N HIS A 30 8.22 -3.57 -1.35
CA HIS A 30 7.26 -3.44 -2.45
C HIS A 30 6.17 -2.46 -2.09
N MET A 31 5.52 -1.94 -3.13
CA MET A 31 4.34 -1.09 -2.99
C MET A 31 3.26 -1.54 -3.96
N PHE A 32 2.02 -1.28 -3.61
CA PHE A 32 0.87 -1.53 -4.47
C PHE A 32 0.50 -0.25 -5.20
N LEU A 33 0.33 -0.36 -6.51
CA LEU A 33 -0.11 0.74 -7.36
C LEU A 33 -1.32 0.32 -8.18
N MET A 34 -2.21 1.24 -8.41
CA MET A 34 -3.41 1.04 -9.21
C MET A 34 -3.83 2.35 -9.83
N ASN A 35 -4.25 2.32 -11.06
CA ASN A 35 -4.66 3.50 -11.80
C ASN A 35 -6.17 3.64 -11.82
N TYR A 36 -6.64 4.86 -11.94
CA TYR A 36 -8.04 5.16 -12.18
C TYR A 36 -8.17 6.19 -13.30
N THR A 37 -9.05 5.89 -14.25
CA THR A 37 -9.50 6.85 -15.25
C THR A 37 -11.00 6.73 -15.39
N ASP A 38 -11.65 7.81 -15.77
CA ASP A 38 -13.11 7.78 -15.97
C ASP A 38 -13.53 6.77 -17.03
N ARG A 39 -12.67 6.57 -18.03
CA ARG A 39 -12.95 5.64 -19.11
C ARG A 39 -12.83 4.19 -18.70
N GLU A 40 -11.80 3.86 -17.94
CA GLU A 40 -11.46 2.46 -17.62
C GLU A 40 -11.84 2.06 -16.21
N GLY A 41 -12.14 3.03 -15.34
CA GLY A 41 -12.29 2.78 -13.92
C GLY A 41 -10.96 2.37 -13.27
N TRP A 42 -11.03 1.61 -12.22
CA TRP A 42 -9.84 1.08 -11.56
C TRP A 42 -9.19 0.00 -12.42
N HIS A 43 -7.93 0.18 -12.74
CA HIS A 43 -7.21 -0.73 -13.63
C HIS A 43 -5.72 -0.76 -13.31
N ASN A 44 -5.01 -1.69 -13.93
CA ASN A 44 -3.56 -1.83 -13.83
C ASN A 44 -3.09 -2.01 -12.38
N ALA A 45 -3.78 -2.86 -11.62
CA ALA A 45 -3.38 -3.21 -10.26
C ALA A 45 -2.07 -3.99 -10.28
N ARG A 46 -1.09 -3.55 -9.48
CA ARG A 46 0.22 -4.17 -9.51
C ARG A 46 0.96 -4.00 -8.19
N ILE A 47 1.82 -4.96 -7.89
CA ILE A 47 2.79 -4.89 -6.80
C ILE A 47 4.16 -4.76 -7.44
N VAL A 48 4.90 -3.73 -7.09
CA VAL A 48 6.19 -3.39 -7.70
C VAL A 48 7.21 -3.05 -6.61
N PRO A 49 8.51 -3.06 -6.92
CA PRO A 49 9.50 -2.60 -5.95
C PRO A 49 9.21 -1.19 -5.46
N PHE A 50 9.42 -0.96 -4.17
CA PHE A 50 9.26 0.36 -3.56
C PHE A 50 10.22 1.35 -4.21
N GLY A 51 9.73 2.53 -4.55
CA GLY A 51 10.54 3.55 -5.16
C GLY A 51 9.72 4.80 -5.51
N PRO A 52 10.35 5.76 -6.18
CA PRO A 52 9.66 6.97 -6.62
C PRO A 52 8.51 6.67 -7.57
N ILE A 53 7.48 7.50 -7.47
CA ILE A 53 6.38 7.52 -8.44
C ILE A 53 6.42 8.85 -9.19
N SER A 54 6.06 8.81 -10.47
CA SER A 54 5.99 10.01 -11.30
C SER A 54 4.56 10.52 -11.32
N ILE A 55 4.36 11.76 -10.88
CA ILE A 55 3.06 12.42 -10.88
C ILE A 55 3.19 13.81 -11.46
N SER A 56 2.10 14.33 -12.02
CA SER A 56 2.06 15.70 -12.51
C SER A 56 2.26 16.69 -11.36
N PRO A 57 3.00 17.78 -11.57
CA PRO A 57 3.06 18.88 -10.58
C PRO A 57 1.68 19.48 -10.29
N ALA A 58 0.71 19.30 -11.19
CA ALA A 58 -0.65 19.77 -11.00
C ALA A 58 -1.53 18.79 -10.23
N ALA A 59 -1.00 17.65 -9.80
CA ALA A 59 -1.78 16.66 -9.05
C ALA A 59 -2.35 17.29 -7.78
N SER A 60 -3.64 17.06 -7.52
CA SER A 60 -4.34 17.70 -6.41
C SER A 60 -3.77 17.29 -5.04
N VAL A 61 -3.17 16.11 -4.93
CA VAL A 61 -2.53 15.69 -3.70
C VAL A 61 -1.43 16.66 -3.25
N LEU A 62 -0.73 17.29 -4.21
CA LEU A 62 0.36 18.22 -3.91
C LEU A 62 -0.13 19.61 -3.47
N HIS A 63 -1.39 19.95 -3.76
CA HIS A 63 -1.92 21.29 -3.52
C HIS A 63 -3.04 21.32 -2.49
N TYR A 64 -3.84 20.28 -2.45
CA TYR A 64 -5.01 20.20 -1.58
C TYR A 64 -4.96 19.03 -0.62
N GLY A 65 -3.87 18.26 -0.64
CA GLY A 65 -3.75 17.10 0.22
C GLY A 65 -4.87 16.08 0.04
N THR A 66 -5.35 15.88 -1.19
CA THR A 66 -6.44 14.94 -1.47
C THR A 66 -5.92 13.51 -1.37
N GLU A 67 -5.86 13.01 -0.15
CA GLU A 67 -5.36 11.68 0.15
C GLU A 67 -6.10 11.09 1.34
N VAL A 68 -6.05 9.78 1.45
CA VAL A 68 -6.55 9.07 2.62
C VAL A 68 -5.44 8.14 3.12
N PHE A 69 -5.43 7.87 4.40
CA PHE A 69 -4.54 6.86 4.94
C PHE A 69 -5.34 5.83 5.73
N GLU A 70 -4.80 4.63 5.81
CA GLU A 70 -5.41 3.54 6.55
C GLU A 70 -4.31 2.78 7.27
N GLY A 71 -4.59 2.36 8.49
CA GLY A 71 -3.68 1.56 9.28
C GLY A 71 -4.13 0.11 9.34
N LEU A 72 -3.25 -0.80 9.04
CA LEU A 72 -3.47 -2.21 9.27
C LEU A 72 -2.19 -2.85 9.77
N LYS A 73 -2.32 -3.96 10.46
CA LYS A 73 -1.18 -4.70 10.98
C LYS A 73 -1.26 -6.14 10.51
N ALA A 74 -0.12 -6.68 10.14
CA ALA A 74 0.02 -8.08 9.78
C ALA A 74 0.87 -8.77 10.83
N TYR A 75 0.40 -9.91 11.32
CA TYR A 75 1.11 -10.70 12.31
C TYR A 75 1.32 -12.11 11.78
N ARG A 76 2.53 -12.62 11.96
CA ARG A 76 2.82 -14.01 11.67
C ARG A 76 2.46 -14.87 12.87
N ARG A 77 1.61 -15.85 12.65
CA ARG A 77 1.25 -16.83 13.68
C ARG A 77 2.37 -17.87 13.84
N PRO A 78 2.42 -18.58 14.99
CA PRO A 78 3.39 -19.67 15.17
C PRO A 78 3.31 -20.77 14.11
N ASP A 79 2.12 -20.99 13.51
CA ASP A 79 1.93 -21.96 12.42
C ASP A 79 2.38 -21.43 11.05
N GLY A 80 2.92 -20.20 10.98
CA GLY A 80 3.40 -19.57 9.75
C GLY A 80 2.34 -18.79 8.99
N ALA A 81 1.07 -18.89 9.37
CA ALA A 81 0.01 -18.12 8.73
C ALA A 81 0.11 -16.63 9.07
N VAL A 82 -0.31 -15.77 8.15
CA VAL A 82 -0.31 -14.32 8.37
C VAL A 82 -1.74 -13.87 8.61
N GLN A 83 -1.96 -13.16 9.71
CA GLN A 83 -3.24 -12.56 10.05
C GLN A 83 -3.17 -11.04 9.85
N LEU A 84 -4.22 -10.49 9.28
CA LEU A 84 -4.38 -9.05 9.13
C LEU A 84 -5.31 -8.53 10.21
N LEU A 85 -4.90 -7.47 10.90
CA LEU A 85 -5.73 -6.77 11.86
C LEU A 85 -6.07 -5.40 11.32
N LEU A 86 -7.36 -5.16 11.09
CA LEU A 86 -7.88 -3.86 10.71
C LEU A 86 -8.45 -3.19 11.96
N LEU A 87 -8.08 -1.94 12.19
CA LEU A 87 -8.62 -1.19 13.31
C LEU A 87 -10.09 -0.87 13.06
N PRO A 88 -10.97 -1.02 14.08
CA PRO A 88 -12.38 -0.74 13.92
C PRO A 88 -12.63 0.68 13.43
N GLY A 89 -13.50 0.85 12.44
CA GLY A 89 -13.89 2.13 11.87
C GLY A 89 -13.03 2.65 10.75
N GLN A 90 -11.79 2.25 10.67
CA GLN A 90 -10.87 2.75 9.64
C GLN A 90 -11.14 2.15 8.27
N HIS A 91 -11.48 0.89 8.21
CA HIS A 91 -11.76 0.22 6.93
C HIS A 91 -12.98 0.77 6.21
N LEU A 92 -13.93 1.36 6.95
CA LEU A 92 -15.11 1.98 6.35
C LEU A 92 -14.77 3.22 5.52
N LEU A 93 -13.75 3.96 5.94
CA LEU A 93 -13.28 5.11 5.17
C LEU A 93 -12.59 4.70 3.88
N ALA A 94 -11.94 3.56 3.87
CA ALA A 94 -11.25 3.06 2.68
C ALA A 94 -12.19 2.39 1.67
N LEU A 95 -13.30 1.83 2.15
CA LEU A 95 -14.21 1.04 1.31
C LEU A 95 -15.52 1.75 0.98
N GLY A 96 -15.92 2.73 1.77
CA GLY A 96 -17.29 3.23 1.75
C GLY A 96 -17.64 4.21 0.64
N ASP A 97 -16.69 4.87 0.04
CA ASP A 97 -17.00 6.04 -0.79
C ASP A 97 -16.46 5.95 -2.21
N ARG A 98 -16.38 4.73 -2.76
CA ARG A 98 -15.75 4.58 -4.09
C ARG A 98 -16.46 3.65 -5.02
#